data_e77b46074dc5b574ac49385c46b29c52
#
_entry.id   e77b46074dc5b574ac49385c46b29c52
#
_cell.length_a   1.000
_cell.length_b   1.000
_cell.length_c   1.000
_cell.angle_alpha   90.00
_cell.angle_beta   90.00
_cell.angle_gamma   90.00
#
_symmetry.space_group_name_H-M   'P 1'
#
loop_
_entity.id
_entity.type
_entity.pdbx_description
1 polymer ?
#
loop_
_entity_poly.entity_id
_entity_poly.type
_entity_poly.pdbx_seq_one_letter_code
_entity_poly.pdbx_strand_id
1 'polypeptide(L)'
;DELELAARNKSEQVDITMPAKMRPAGGLHPLTVTENEMIDVFAGMGFEIYDGPEIEDDDHNFTRLNVAKNHPARDMQDTFYVAEDILLRTHTSPGQIRVMDAKKPPIKMLAPGRVFRSDSDATHSPMFHQMEGLVVDKKITLCDLQGMLDKFVQAIFGSEVKTRLRPSYFPFTEPSVDCLLYTS
;
A
#
# COMPACT_ATOMS: atom_id res chain seq x y z
N ASP A 1 40.33 -33.95 -44.20
CA ASP A 1 39.14 -33.13 -44.48
C ASP A 1 37.84 -33.81 -44.12
N GLU A 2 37.51 -35.03 -44.66
CA GLU A 2 36.28 -35.75 -44.25
C GLU A 2 36.34 -36.25 -42.81
N LEU A 3 37.50 -36.68 -42.33
CA LEU A 3 37.72 -37.12 -40.93
C LEU A 3 37.62 -35.97 -39.94
N GLU A 4 38.12 -34.80 -40.31
CA GLU A 4 37.94 -33.57 -39.47
C GLU A 4 36.53 -33.11 -39.42
N LEU A 5 35.80 -33.17 -40.55
CA LEU A 5 34.37 -32.82 -40.58
C LEU A 5 33.52 -33.79 -39.75
N ALA A 6 33.82 -35.10 -39.83
CA ALA A 6 33.17 -36.12 -39.04
C ALA A 6 33.43 -35.96 -37.52
N ALA A 7 34.68 -35.64 -37.14
CA ALA A 7 35.04 -35.36 -35.75
C ALA A 7 34.36 -34.11 -35.21
N ARG A 8 34.26 -33.06 -36.01
CA ARG A 8 33.59 -31.83 -35.65
C ARG A 8 32.07 -32.04 -35.49
N ASN A 9 31.42 -32.71 -36.44
CA ASN A 9 30.02 -33.04 -36.35
C ASN A 9 29.68 -33.89 -35.12
N LYS A 10 30.60 -34.78 -34.71
CA LYS A 10 30.42 -35.58 -33.50
C LYS A 10 30.60 -34.77 -32.24
N SER A 11 31.47 -33.77 -32.22
CA SER A 11 31.63 -32.86 -31.06
C SER A 11 30.55 -31.80 -30.95
N GLU A 12 29.92 -31.46 -32.06
CA GLU A 12 28.81 -30.48 -32.12
C GLU A 12 27.42 -31.14 -32.01
N GLN A 13 27.35 -32.46 -31.81
CA GLN A 13 26.11 -33.18 -31.69
C GLN A 13 25.40 -32.81 -30.40
N VAL A 14 24.30 -32.05 -30.52
CA VAL A 14 23.45 -31.66 -29.39
C VAL A 14 22.50 -32.81 -29.07
N ASP A 15 22.48 -33.26 -27.81
CA ASP A 15 21.50 -34.23 -27.33
C ASP A 15 20.10 -33.60 -27.29
N ILE A 16 19.30 -33.90 -28.30
CA ILE A 16 17.92 -33.42 -28.44
C ILE A 16 16.94 -34.14 -27.50
N THR A 17 17.39 -35.20 -26.79
CA THR A 17 16.55 -35.90 -25.82
C THR A 17 16.59 -35.24 -24.43
N MET A 18 17.57 -34.37 -24.21
CA MET A 18 17.59 -33.58 -22.98
C MET A 18 16.43 -32.57 -22.96
N PRO A 19 15.65 -32.55 -21.88
CA PRO A 19 14.59 -31.55 -21.77
C PRO A 19 15.18 -30.14 -21.79
N ALA A 20 14.57 -29.25 -22.57
CA ALA A 20 14.96 -27.86 -22.60
C ALA A 20 14.91 -27.28 -21.17
N LYS A 21 15.94 -26.54 -20.77
CA LYS A 21 15.88 -25.79 -19.50
C LYS A 21 14.76 -24.77 -19.62
N MET A 22 13.61 -25.10 -19.03
CA MET A 22 12.55 -24.11 -18.87
C MET A 22 13.11 -22.97 -18.02
N ARG A 23 13.11 -21.76 -18.55
CA ARG A 23 13.33 -20.58 -17.73
C ARG A 23 12.12 -20.48 -16.78
N PRO A 24 12.33 -20.45 -15.46
CA PRO A 24 11.22 -20.24 -14.56
C PRO A 24 10.53 -18.93 -14.95
N ALA A 25 9.24 -18.98 -15.18
CA ALA A 25 8.44 -17.77 -15.34
C ALA A 25 8.53 -16.97 -14.03
N GLY A 26 8.84 -15.69 -14.13
CA GLY A 26 8.77 -14.80 -12.96
C GLY A 26 7.35 -14.70 -12.44
N GLY A 27 7.20 -14.48 -11.14
CA GLY A 27 5.92 -14.21 -10.49
C GLY A 27 5.94 -12.84 -9.81
N LEU A 28 4.75 -12.33 -9.48
CA LEU A 28 4.63 -11.14 -8.66
C LEU A 28 5.05 -11.45 -7.22
N HIS A 29 5.63 -10.44 -6.57
CA HIS A 29 5.94 -10.54 -5.14
C HIS A 29 4.64 -10.71 -4.33
N PRO A 30 4.60 -11.50 -3.24
CA PRO A 30 3.40 -11.67 -2.43
C PRO A 30 2.74 -10.37 -1.97
N LEU A 31 3.52 -9.37 -1.57
CA LEU A 31 2.99 -8.04 -1.23
C LEU A 31 2.23 -7.39 -2.40
N THR A 32 2.78 -7.49 -3.62
CA THR A 32 2.12 -6.96 -4.82
C THR A 32 0.82 -7.70 -5.13
N VAL A 33 0.80 -9.01 -4.93
CA VAL A 33 -0.42 -9.83 -5.10
C VAL A 33 -1.48 -9.37 -4.11
N THR A 34 -1.13 -9.27 -2.82
CA THR A 34 -2.05 -8.82 -1.77
C THR A 34 -2.54 -7.40 -1.99
N GLU A 35 -1.64 -6.48 -2.37
CA GLU A 35 -2.01 -5.08 -2.67
C GLU A 35 -3.01 -5.01 -3.83
N ASN A 36 -2.78 -5.75 -4.91
CA ASN A 36 -3.70 -5.81 -6.05
C ASN A 36 -5.06 -6.38 -5.65
N GLU A 37 -5.10 -7.44 -4.84
CA GLU A 37 -6.34 -8.04 -4.34
C GLU A 37 -7.14 -7.04 -3.49
N MET A 38 -6.49 -6.30 -2.61
CA MET A 38 -7.11 -5.24 -1.82
C MET A 38 -7.64 -4.11 -2.71
N ILE A 39 -6.86 -3.68 -3.70
CA ILE A 39 -7.25 -2.66 -4.68
C ILE A 39 -8.51 -3.10 -5.43
N ASP A 40 -8.56 -4.35 -5.91
CA ASP A 40 -9.70 -4.89 -6.66
C ASP A 40 -10.97 -4.88 -5.80
N VAL A 41 -10.87 -5.23 -4.52
CA VAL A 41 -12.00 -5.17 -3.58
C VAL A 41 -12.52 -3.74 -3.43
N PHE A 42 -11.64 -2.77 -3.20
CA PHE A 42 -12.05 -1.37 -3.03
C PHE A 42 -12.55 -0.74 -4.33
N ALA A 43 -11.92 -1.07 -5.47
CA ALA A 43 -12.39 -0.65 -6.79
C ALA A 43 -13.81 -1.19 -7.07
N GLY A 44 -14.08 -2.46 -6.70
CA GLY A 44 -15.41 -3.07 -6.74
C GLY A 44 -16.43 -2.38 -5.84
N MET A 45 -16.00 -1.73 -4.77
CA MET A 45 -16.83 -0.88 -3.91
C MET A 45 -16.97 0.56 -4.43
N GLY A 46 -16.37 0.90 -5.56
CA GLY A 46 -16.46 2.21 -6.22
C GLY A 46 -15.44 3.24 -5.71
N PHE A 47 -14.32 2.80 -5.17
CA PHE A 47 -13.20 3.70 -4.87
C PHE A 47 -12.37 3.99 -6.11
N GLU A 48 -11.98 5.24 -6.29
CA GLU A 48 -10.97 5.63 -7.28
C GLU A 48 -9.58 5.42 -6.68
N ILE A 49 -8.70 4.79 -7.44
CA ILE A 49 -7.33 4.56 -6.99
C ILE A 49 -6.48 5.80 -7.30
N TYR A 50 -5.80 6.30 -6.29
CA TYR A 50 -4.89 7.42 -6.41
C TYR A 50 -3.46 6.97 -6.09
N ASP A 51 -2.60 6.95 -7.10
CA ASP A 51 -1.18 6.69 -6.97
C ASP A 51 -0.45 8.04 -6.77
N GLY A 52 -0.06 8.30 -5.53
CA GLY A 52 0.62 9.53 -5.14
C GLY A 52 2.14 9.40 -5.19
N PRO A 53 2.88 10.53 -5.27
CA PRO A 53 4.33 10.53 -5.25
C PRO A 53 4.88 9.99 -3.93
N GLU A 54 6.02 9.29 -3.99
CA GLU A 54 6.74 8.82 -2.80
C GLU A 54 7.59 9.93 -2.16
N ILE A 55 8.03 10.88 -2.98
CA ILE A 55 8.74 12.08 -2.53
C ILE A 55 7.71 13.19 -2.38
N GLU A 56 7.58 13.72 -1.17
CA GLU A 56 6.58 14.71 -0.81
C GLU A 56 7.21 15.93 -0.17
N ASP A 57 6.45 17.01 -0.15
CA ASP A 57 6.78 18.17 0.66
C ASP A 57 6.20 18.06 2.08
N ASP A 58 6.81 18.78 3.01
CA ASP A 58 6.40 18.84 4.41
C ASP A 58 4.96 19.35 4.60
N ASP A 59 4.51 20.24 3.71
CA ASP A 59 3.17 20.83 3.79
C ASP A 59 2.09 19.76 3.58
N HIS A 60 2.20 18.96 2.51
CA HIS A 60 1.26 17.88 2.22
C HIS A 60 1.38 16.71 3.21
N ASN A 61 2.62 16.39 3.63
CA ASN A 61 2.83 15.23 4.50
C ASN A 61 2.44 15.49 5.96
N PHE A 62 2.46 16.74 6.41
CA PHE A 62 2.21 17.09 7.82
C PHE A 62 1.28 18.28 8.02
N THR A 63 1.63 19.46 7.53
CA THR A 63 0.98 20.71 7.90
C THR A 63 -0.49 20.73 7.51
N ARG A 64 -0.81 20.35 6.30
CA ARG A 64 -2.19 20.33 5.77
C ARG A 64 -3.02 19.16 6.32
N LEU A 65 -2.38 18.18 6.94
CA LEU A 65 -3.04 17.14 7.71
C LEU A 65 -3.27 17.53 9.17
N ASN A 66 -3.13 18.82 9.48
CA ASN A 66 -3.32 19.37 10.82
C ASN A 66 -2.26 18.90 11.85
N VAL A 67 -1.07 18.51 11.38
CA VAL A 67 0.08 18.19 12.22
C VAL A 67 0.99 19.42 12.28
N ALA A 68 0.88 20.21 13.34
CA ALA A 68 1.70 21.41 13.52
C ALA A 68 3.19 21.09 13.66
N LYS A 69 4.07 22.05 13.33
CA LYS A 69 5.55 21.86 13.41
C LYS A 69 6.04 21.39 14.78
N ASN A 70 5.38 21.81 15.85
CA ASN A 70 5.74 21.46 17.23
C ASN A 70 4.80 20.40 17.83
N HIS A 71 4.04 19.67 17.03
CA HIS A 71 3.12 18.66 17.54
C HIS A 71 3.87 17.39 17.92
N PRO A 72 3.63 16.81 19.13
CA PRO A 72 4.35 15.60 19.58
C PRO A 72 4.23 14.41 18.62
N ALA A 73 3.09 14.27 17.94
CA ALA A 73 2.90 13.20 16.95
C ALA A 73 3.82 13.33 15.73
N ARG A 74 4.37 14.55 15.47
CA ARG A 74 5.33 14.79 14.39
C ARG A 74 6.73 14.34 14.78
N ASP A 75 7.10 14.55 16.06
CA ASP A 75 8.39 14.13 16.59
C ASP A 75 8.50 12.60 16.71
N MET A 76 7.38 11.91 16.80
CA MET A 76 7.32 10.43 16.88
C MET A 76 7.51 9.74 15.52
N GLN A 77 7.56 10.50 14.44
CA GLN A 77 7.74 9.94 13.10
C GLN A 77 9.15 10.23 12.63
N ASP A 78 10.02 9.26 12.77
CA ASP A 78 11.35 9.30 12.19
C ASP A 78 11.22 9.40 10.65
N THR A 79 11.58 10.56 10.11
CA THR A 79 11.33 10.93 8.72
C THR A 79 12.63 11.02 7.94
N PHE A 80 12.66 10.43 6.74
CA PHE A 80 13.76 10.63 5.80
C PHE A 80 13.59 11.94 5.04
N TYR A 81 14.33 12.97 5.40
CA TYR A 81 14.39 14.22 4.65
C TYR A 81 15.43 14.11 3.54
N VAL A 82 15.03 14.51 2.33
CA VAL A 82 15.90 14.57 1.14
C VAL A 82 16.45 15.98 0.96
N ALA A 83 15.68 16.99 1.36
CA ALA A 83 16.04 18.41 1.42
C ALA A 83 15.28 19.07 2.57
N GLU A 84 15.43 20.38 2.76
CA GLU A 84 14.89 21.12 3.92
C GLU A 84 13.39 20.90 4.14
N ASP A 85 12.58 20.93 3.07
CA ASP A 85 11.12 20.72 3.13
C ASP A 85 10.65 19.54 2.24
N ILE A 86 11.57 18.69 1.79
CA ILE A 86 11.29 17.54 0.93
C ILE A 86 11.67 16.26 1.64
N LEU A 87 10.77 15.31 1.66
CA LEU A 87 10.90 14.06 2.41
C LEU A 87 10.36 12.85 1.63
N LEU A 88 10.72 11.66 2.09
CA LEU A 88 10.01 10.43 1.72
C LEU A 88 8.74 10.34 2.57
N ARG A 89 7.58 10.18 1.92
CA ARG A 89 6.28 10.15 2.61
C ARG A 89 6.25 9.12 3.74
N THR A 90 5.81 9.53 4.91
CA THR A 90 5.72 8.66 6.10
C THR A 90 4.40 7.90 6.19
N HIS A 91 3.42 8.29 5.39
CA HIS A 91 2.11 7.69 5.23
C HIS A 91 1.53 8.05 3.85
N THR A 92 0.43 7.44 3.46
CA THR A 92 -0.20 7.72 2.17
C THR A 92 -1.23 8.87 2.23
N SER A 93 -1.43 9.47 3.40
CA SER A 93 -2.37 10.59 3.65
C SER A 93 -2.16 11.84 2.79
N PRO A 94 -0.94 12.18 2.30
CA PRO A 94 -0.77 13.27 1.32
C PRO A 94 -1.66 13.11 0.09
N GLY A 95 -1.94 11.88 -0.32
CA GLY A 95 -2.88 11.59 -1.40
C GLY A 95 -4.28 12.15 -1.17
N GLN A 96 -4.75 12.16 0.08
CA GLN A 96 -6.05 12.74 0.45
C GLN A 96 -6.07 14.25 0.17
N ILE A 97 -5.00 14.95 0.56
CA ILE A 97 -4.87 16.40 0.35
C ILE A 97 -4.86 16.72 -1.16
N ARG A 98 -4.06 16.00 -1.93
CA ARG A 98 -3.94 16.21 -3.37
C ARG A 98 -5.24 15.95 -4.11
N VAL A 99 -6.00 14.92 -3.70
CA VAL A 99 -7.32 14.63 -4.28
C VAL A 99 -8.33 15.71 -3.91
N MET A 100 -8.34 16.19 -2.65
CA MET A 100 -9.23 17.27 -2.22
C MET A 100 -8.92 18.62 -2.89
N ASP A 101 -7.67 18.87 -3.25
CA ASP A 101 -7.28 20.03 -4.05
C ASP A 101 -7.79 19.94 -5.49
N ALA A 102 -7.76 18.75 -6.06
CA ALA A 102 -8.13 18.53 -7.46
C ALA A 102 -9.64 18.34 -7.67
N LYS A 103 -10.38 17.84 -6.67
CA LYS A 103 -11.79 17.45 -6.79
C LYS A 103 -12.64 18.03 -5.66
N LYS A 104 -13.90 18.33 -6.00
CA LYS A 104 -14.93 18.65 -4.99
C LYS A 104 -15.68 17.40 -4.60
N PRO A 105 -16.22 17.33 -3.35
CA PRO A 105 -17.10 16.24 -2.94
C PRO A 105 -18.31 16.05 -3.90
N PRO A 106 -18.77 14.81 -4.08
CA PRO A 106 -18.39 13.62 -3.33
C PRO A 106 -17.02 13.07 -3.76
N ILE A 107 -16.22 12.60 -2.78
CA ILE A 107 -14.92 11.99 -3.00
C ILE A 107 -14.96 10.58 -2.39
N LYS A 108 -14.46 9.60 -3.11
CA LYS A 108 -14.28 8.24 -2.64
C LYS A 108 -13.01 7.68 -3.26
N MET A 109 -11.91 7.71 -2.51
CA MET A 109 -10.59 7.38 -3.04
C MET A 109 -9.84 6.42 -2.13
N LEU A 110 -8.92 5.68 -2.72
CA LEU A 110 -7.98 4.80 -2.06
C LEU A 110 -6.57 5.19 -2.48
N ALA A 111 -5.68 5.39 -1.52
CA ALA A 111 -4.26 5.67 -1.76
C ALA A 111 -3.41 4.50 -1.24
N PRO A 112 -3.08 3.53 -2.09
CA PRO A 112 -2.10 2.49 -1.77
C PRO A 112 -0.68 2.99 -2.00
N GLY A 113 0.30 2.34 -1.37
CA GLY A 113 1.68 2.50 -1.75
C GLY A 113 2.69 2.36 -0.63
N ARG A 114 3.96 2.50 -1.00
CA ARG A 114 5.09 2.43 -0.09
C ARG A 114 5.20 3.70 0.74
N VAL A 115 5.57 3.51 1.99
CA VAL A 115 5.83 4.58 2.94
C VAL A 115 7.15 4.31 3.66
N PHE A 116 7.76 5.35 4.21
CA PHE A 116 9.13 5.30 4.68
C PHE A 116 9.24 5.95 6.06
N ARG A 117 9.88 5.24 7.00
CA ARG A 117 10.19 5.74 8.34
C ARG A 117 11.61 5.32 8.71
N SER A 118 12.36 6.21 9.35
CA SER A 118 13.75 5.94 9.70
C SER A 118 13.92 5.13 11.00
N ASP A 119 12.87 4.38 11.37
CA ASP A 119 12.92 3.48 12.52
C ASP A 119 14.13 2.55 12.44
N SER A 120 14.94 2.54 13.49
CA SER A 120 16.21 1.80 13.54
C SER A 120 16.15 0.68 14.57
N ASP A 121 15.12 -0.18 14.52
CA ASP A 121 15.06 -1.35 15.38
C ASP A 121 14.96 -2.66 14.58
N ALA A 122 15.19 -3.77 15.26
CA ALA A 122 15.21 -5.11 14.62
C ALA A 122 13.84 -5.60 14.16
N THR A 123 12.75 -4.92 14.53
CA THR A 123 11.37 -5.36 14.30
C THR A 123 10.65 -4.52 13.24
N HIS A 124 11.17 -3.35 12.88
CA HIS A 124 10.58 -2.43 11.93
C HIS A 124 11.40 -2.36 10.63
N SER A 125 10.71 -2.44 9.49
CA SER A 125 11.32 -2.16 8.19
C SER A 125 11.27 -0.65 7.93
N PRO A 126 12.34 -0.04 7.42
CA PRO A 126 12.32 1.38 7.05
C PRO A 126 11.38 1.70 5.88
N MET A 127 10.93 0.68 5.16
CA MET A 127 9.93 0.77 4.10
C MET A 127 8.86 -0.29 4.34
N PHE A 128 7.59 0.11 4.28
CA PHE A 128 6.44 -0.79 4.33
C PHE A 128 5.32 -0.28 3.43
N HIS A 129 4.31 -1.12 3.21
CA HIS A 129 3.14 -0.75 2.41
C HIS A 129 2.01 -0.28 3.31
N GLN A 130 1.34 0.76 2.89
CA GLN A 130 0.15 1.30 3.55
C GLN A 130 -0.94 1.53 2.50
N MET A 131 -2.19 1.46 2.94
CA MET A 131 -3.35 1.72 2.11
C MET A 131 -4.35 2.55 2.91
N GLU A 132 -4.69 3.72 2.42
CA GLU A 132 -5.64 4.63 3.07
C GLU A 132 -6.84 4.91 2.17
N GLY A 133 -8.02 4.84 2.75
CA GLY A 133 -9.28 5.20 2.09
C GLY A 133 -9.85 6.51 2.63
N LEU A 134 -10.34 7.36 1.73
CA LEU A 134 -11.07 8.58 2.08
C LEU A 134 -12.45 8.60 1.43
N VAL A 135 -13.48 8.87 2.23
CA VAL A 135 -14.82 9.15 1.73
C VAL A 135 -15.31 10.49 2.28
N VAL A 136 -15.64 11.41 1.37
CA VAL A 136 -16.23 12.72 1.70
C VAL A 136 -17.54 12.85 0.96
N ASP A 137 -18.64 12.80 1.69
CA ASP A 137 -19.98 12.94 1.14
C ASP A 137 -20.96 13.45 2.21
N LYS A 138 -22.20 13.72 1.82
CA LYS A 138 -23.26 14.14 2.72
C LYS A 138 -23.73 12.97 3.59
N LYS A 139 -23.91 13.22 4.90
CA LYS A 139 -24.47 12.28 5.87
C LYS A 139 -23.66 10.99 6.09
N ILE A 140 -22.35 11.02 5.85
CA ILE A 140 -21.45 9.92 6.19
C ILE A 140 -21.43 9.76 7.71
N THR A 141 -21.52 8.51 8.16
CA THR A 141 -21.60 8.13 9.59
C THR A 141 -20.55 7.08 9.94
N LEU A 142 -20.33 6.85 11.24
CA LEU A 142 -19.47 5.77 11.71
C LEU A 142 -19.98 4.38 11.28
N CYS A 143 -21.30 4.22 11.12
CA CYS A 143 -21.89 2.98 10.62
C CYS A 143 -21.52 2.72 9.15
N ASP A 144 -21.37 3.77 8.33
CA ASP A 144 -20.89 3.62 6.96
C ASP A 144 -19.44 3.14 6.93
N LEU A 145 -18.58 3.69 7.81
CA LEU A 145 -17.21 3.22 7.98
C LEU A 145 -17.17 1.75 8.39
N GLN A 146 -17.94 1.37 9.42
CA GLN A 146 -18.02 -0.01 9.88
C GLN A 146 -18.49 -0.94 8.78
N GLY A 147 -19.58 -0.60 8.09
CA GLY A 147 -20.13 -1.43 7.01
C GLY A 147 -19.16 -1.61 5.83
N MET A 148 -18.35 -0.61 5.55
CA MET A 148 -17.29 -0.70 4.53
C MET A 148 -16.15 -1.62 4.98
N LEU A 149 -15.70 -1.48 6.24
CA LEU A 149 -14.66 -2.34 6.80
C LEU A 149 -15.11 -3.80 6.89
N ASP A 150 -16.37 -4.04 7.30
CA ASP A 150 -16.95 -5.40 7.34
C ASP A 150 -16.93 -6.06 5.95
N LYS A 151 -17.34 -5.34 4.91
CA LYS A 151 -17.31 -5.83 3.53
C LYS A 151 -15.89 -6.14 3.06
N PHE A 152 -14.95 -5.25 3.34
CA PHE A 152 -13.55 -5.45 3.01
C PHE A 152 -12.98 -6.69 3.71
N VAL A 153 -13.18 -6.80 5.02
CA VAL A 153 -12.68 -7.92 5.83
C VAL A 153 -13.27 -9.24 5.36
N GLN A 154 -14.57 -9.29 5.07
CA GLN A 154 -15.21 -10.50 4.56
C GLN A 154 -14.71 -10.89 3.17
N ALA A 155 -14.40 -9.92 2.32
CA ALA A 155 -13.86 -10.20 0.99
C ALA A 155 -12.45 -10.77 1.04
N ILE A 156 -11.58 -10.30 1.95
CA ILE A 156 -10.18 -10.73 2.06
C ILE A 156 -10.03 -11.97 2.94
N PHE A 157 -10.74 -12.06 4.07
CA PHE A 157 -10.53 -13.08 5.09
C PHE A 157 -11.66 -14.11 5.18
N GLY A 158 -12.71 -13.94 4.40
CA GLY A 158 -13.87 -14.85 4.37
C GLY A 158 -15.06 -14.37 5.22
N SER A 159 -16.23 -14.92 4.93
CA SER A 159 -17.51 -14.50 5.49
C SER A 159 -17.68 -14.74 6.99
N GLU A 160 -16.90 -15.66 7.55
CA GLU A 160 -16.97 -16.05 8.97
C GLU A 160 -16.23 -15.08 9.90
N VAL A 161 -15.36 -14.22 9.33
CA VAL A 161 -14.59 -13.25 10.12
C VAL A 161 -15.49 -12.11 10.56
N LYS A 162 -15.42 -11.78 11.86
CA LYS A 162 -16.17 -10.70 12.46
C LYS A 162 -15.24 -9.56 12.84
N THR A 163 -15.73 -8.34 12.67
CA THR A 163 -15.05 -7.13 13.11
C THR A 163 -15.59 -6.63 14.43
N ARG A 164 -14.76 -5.94 15.18
CA ARG A 164 -15.14 -5.18 16.37
C ARG A 164 -14.41 -3.85 16.37
N LEU A 165 -15.16 -2.77 16.47
CA LEU A 165 -14.59 -1.44 16.65
C LEU A 165 -14.29 -1.20 18.13
N ARG A 166 -13.10 -0.67 18.41
CA ARG A 166 -12.65 -0.24 19.73
C ARG A 166 -12.35 1.26 19.66
N PRO A 167 -12.86 2.10 20.54
CA PRO A 167 -12.45 3.49 20.61
C PRO A 167 -10.95 3.61 20.75
N SER A 168 -10.35 4.50 19.97
CA SER A 168 -8.92 4.74 19.93
C SER A 168 -8.65 6.23 19.82
N TYR A 169 -7.42 6.64 20.04
CA TYR A 169 -6.97 8.00 19.83
C TYR A 169 -5.97 8.05 18.67
N PHE A 170 -6.17 9.01 17.77
CA PHE A 170 -5.22 9.32 16.73
C PHE A 170 -5.09 10.84 16.58
N PRO A 171 -3.86 11.41 16.46
CA PRO A 171 -3.63 12.86 16.62
C PRO A 171 -4.43 13.78 15.70
N PHE A 172 -4.81 13.29 14.52
CA PHE A 172 -5.48 14.10 13.50
C PHE A 172 -6.82 13.52 13.03
N THR A 173 -7.42 12.62 13.81
CA THR A 173 -8.75 12.05 13.52
C THR A 173 -9.67 12.13 14.74
N GLU A 174 -10.96 12.43 14.53
CA GLU A 174 -11.97 12.46 15.58
C GLU A 174 -13.38 12.25 14.98
N PRO A 175 -14.16 11.26 15.46
CA PRO A 175 -13.76 10.19 16.38
C PRO A 175 -12.83 9.16 15.73
N SER A 176 -12.03 8.45 16.55
CA SER A 176 -11.12 7.41 16.07
C SER A 176 -11.48 6.05 16.66
N VAL A 177 -11.33 5.01 15.85
CA VAL A 177 -11.54 3.62 16.24
C VAL A 177 -10.50 2.70 15.64
N ASP A 178 -10.10 1.67 16.41
CA ASP A 178 -9.36 0.52 15.88
C ASP A 178 -10.36 -0.55 15.44
N CYS A 179 -10.10 -1.18 14.30
CA CYS A 179 -10.82 -2.35 13.83
C CYS A 179 -10.08 -3.61 14.21
N LEU A 180 -10.68 -4.42 15.06
CA LEU A 180 -10.15 -5.71 15.49
C LEU A 180 -10.82 -6.83 14.70
N LEU A 181 -10.04 -7.82 14.26
CA LEU A 181 -10.54 -9.00 13.57
C LEU A 181 -10.59 -10.19 14.54
N TYR A 182 -11.70 -10.91 14.52
CA TYR A 182 -11.87 -12.14 15.28
C TYR A 182 -12.10 -13.29 14.29
N THR A 183 -11.18 -14.23 14.32
CA THR A 183 -11.40 -15.56 13.74
C THR A 183 -11.89 -16.48 14.84
N SER A 184 -13.01 -17.14 14.65
CA SER A 184 -13.56 -18.14 15.57
C SER A 184 -12.68 -19.35 15.65
#